data_a9c53b8f4b297c490c89879f9cfddb3a
#
_entry.id   a9c53b8f4b297c490c89879f9cfddb3a
#
_cell.length_a   1.000
_cell.length_b   1.000
_cell.length_c   1.000
_cell.angle_alpha   90.00
_cell.angle_beta   90.00
_cell.angle_gamma   90.00
#
_symmetry.space_group_name_H-M   'P 1'
#
loop_
_entity.id
_entity.type
_entity.pdbx_description
1 polymer ?
#
loop_
_entity_poly.entity_id
_entity_poly.type
_entity_poly.pdbx_seq_one_letter_code
_entity_poly.pdbx_strand_id
1 'polypeptide(L)'
;QGVETEYSLAFILAVLISFSVCLLYMVRIYHRSEWLNRRWHLQALTDPLTLLPNFRALEQAPEQEAGKSFCCLRIDNLEFMSRHYGLMMRVHCIRSICRTLLPLMQENEKLYQLPGSELLLVLSGPETEGRLQHMVNILNSRQIHWNNTGLDMGYGAAWGRFDGNQETLQPLLGQLSWLAEQSCAHHHVLALDSREEMVSGQTTKQVLLLNTIRTALDQGDLLLYAQPIRNKEGEGYDEILARLKYDGGIMTPDKFLPLIAQFNLSARFDLQVLESLLKWLATHPCDKKGPRFSVNLMPLTL
;
A
#
# COMPACT_ATOMS: atom_id res chain seq x y z
N GLN A 1 -3.19 -28.68 -80.20
CA GLN A 1 -2.83 -29.38 -78.92
C GLN A 1 -1.65 -28.74 -78.16
N GLY A 2 -0.65 -28.11 -78.80
CA GLY A 2 0.50 -27.51 -78.09
C GLY A 2 0.20 -26.20 -77.36
N VAL A 3 -0.66 -25.38 -77.90
CA VAL A 3 -0.98 -24.04 -77.33
C VAL A 3 -1.85 -24.13 -76.06
N GLU A 4 -2.80 -25.09 -76.02
CA GLU A 4 -3.64 -25.30 -74.83
C GLU A 4 -2.85 -25.82 -73.58
N THR A 5 -1.81 -26.61 -73.83
CA THR A 5 -0.94 -27.15 -72.80
C THR A 5 -0.03 -26.04 -72.21
N GLU A 6 0.45 -25.08 -73.00
CA GLU A 6 1.26 -23.94 -72.50
C GLU A 6 0.44 -22.97 -71.65
N TYR A 7 -0.80 -22.66 -72.06
CA TYR A 7 -1.69 -21.83 -71.26
C TYR A 7 -2.06 -22.50 -69.92
N SER A 8 -2.27 -23.82 -69.93
CA SER A 8 -2.54 -24.59 -68.73
C SER A 8 -1.36 -24.57 -67.71
N LEU A 9 -0.14 -24.71 -68.24
CA LEU A 9 1.08 -24.68 -67.44
C LEU A 9 1.33 -23.30 -66.83
N ALA A 10 1.17 -22.22 -67.61
CA ALA A 10 1.30 -20.86 -67.20
C ALA A 10 0.28 -20.50 -66.10
N PHE A 11 -0.97 -20.98 -66.22
CA PHE A 11 -2.00 -20.81 -65.22
C PHE A 11 -1.66 -21.49 -63.89
N ILE A 12 -1.23 -22.75 -63.94
CA ILE A 12 -0.80 -23.52 -62.78
C ILE A 12 0.36 -22.80 -62.06
N LEU A 13 1.34 -22.32 -62.83
CA LEU A 13 2.49 -21.61 -62.31
C LEU A 13 2.07 -20.28 -61.59
N ALA A 14 1.15 -19.54 -62.20
CA ALA A 14 0.60 -18.31 -61.64
C ALA A 14 -0.15 -18.57 -60.31
N VAL A 15 -0.92 -19.66 -60.24
CA VAL A 15 -1.62 -20.08 -59.02
C VAL A 15 -0.63 -20.46 -57.92
N LEU A 16 0.41 -21.22 -58.26
CA LEU A 16 1.44 -21.62 -57.29
C LEU A 16 2.24 -20.42 -56.79
N ILE A 17 2.58 -19.46 -57.62
CA ILE A 17 3.26 -18.22 -57.24
C ILE A 17 2.34 -17.40 -56.30
N SER A 18 1.08 -17.23 -56.70
CA SER A 18 0.09 -16.52 -55.89
C SER A 18 -0.08 -17.15 -54.48
N PHE A 19 -0.19 -18.49 -54.46
CA PHE A 19 -0.29 -19.23 -53.21
C PHE A 19 0.97 -19.07 -52.34
N SER A 20 2.17 -19.13 -52.94
CA SER A 20 3.44 -18.94 -52.26
C SER A 20 3.57 -17.52 -51.68
N VAL A 21 3.16 -16.51 -52.45
CA VAL A 21 3.14 -15.12 -51.97
C VAL A 21 2.17 -14.94 -50.84
N CYS A 22 0.96 -15.50 -50.93
CA CYS A 22 -0.02 -15.49 -49.86
C CYS A 22 0.52 -16.18 -48.59
N LEU A 23 1.17 -17.33 -48.74
CA LEU A 23 1.75 -18.05 -47.59
C LEU A 23 2.85 -17.25 -46.92
N LEU A 24 3.77 -16.67 -47.68
CA LEU A 24 4.82 -15.80 -47.17
C LEU A 24 4.24 -14.57 -46.42
N TYR A 25 3.18 -14.00 -46.99
CA TYR A 25 2.49 -12.87 -46.35
C TYR A 25 1.84 -13.28 -45.02
N MET A 26 1.17 -14.43 -44.97
CA MET A 26 0.56 -14.99 -43.77
C MET A 26 1.61 -15.27 -42.67
N VAL A 27 2.74 -15.90 -43.07
CA VAL A 27 3.86 -16.16 -42.15
C VAL A 27 4.42 -14.85 -41.59
N ARG A 28 4.56 -13.83 -42.45
CA ARG A 28 5.05 -12.51 -42.03
C ARG A 28 4.08 -11.80 -41.06
N ILE A 29 2.77 -11.88 -41.31
CA ILE A 29 1.74 -11.35 -40.39
C ILE A 29 1.78 -12.09 -39.05
N TYR A 30 1.87 -13.42 -39.09
CA TYR A 30 1.95 -14.24 -37.88
C TYR A 30 3.15 -13.86 -37.02
N HIS A 31 4.35 -13.79 -37.59
CA HIS A 31 5.55 -13.38 -36.88
C HIS A 31 5.45 -11.96 -36.33
N ARG A 32 4.87 -11.03 -37.08
CA ARG A 32 4.65 -9.66 -36.63
C ARG A 32 3.66 -9.60 -35.46
N SER A 33 2.58 -10.37 -35.52
CA SER A 33 1.58 -10.49 -34.48
C SER A 33 2.18 -11.08 -33.19
N GLU A 34 2.97 -12.16 -33.32
CA GLU A 34 3.67 -12.76 -32.18
C GLU A 34 4.66 -11.79 -31.51
N TRP A 35 5.44 -11.08 -32.37
CA TRP A 35 6.39 -10.07 -31.83
C TRP A 35 5.68 -8.94 -31.11
N LEU A 36 4.56 -8.44 -31.65
CA LEU A 36 3.72 -7.43 -30.99
C LEU A 36 3.14 -7.96 -29.69
N ASN A 37 2.60 -9.18 -29.68
CA ASN A 37 2.06 -9.79 -28.46
C ASN A 37 3.12 -9.93 -27.38
N ARG A 38 4.32 -10.42 -27.70
CA ARG A 38 5.42 -10.50 -26.73
C ARG A 38 5.81 -9.14 -26.20
N ARG A 39 5.83 -8.11 -27.03
CA ARG A 39 6.15 -6.76 -26.61
C ARG A 39 5.08 -6.16 -25.69
N TRP A 40 3.80 -6.38 -26.02
CA TRP A 40 2.68 -5.97 -25.15
C TRP A 40 2.70 -6.71 -23.82
N HIS A 41 2.99 -8.00 -23.81
CA HIS A 41 3.14 -8.77 -22.56
C HIS A 41 4.26 -8.23 -21.70
N LEU A 42 5.43 -7.98 -22.25
CA LEU A 42 6.55 -7.42 -21.51
C LEU A 42 6.20 -6.03 -20.94
N GLN A 43 5.55 -5.18 -21.72
CA GLN A 43 5.11 -3.86 -21.25
C GLN A 43 4.03 -3.93 -20.16
N ALA A 44 3.17 -4.96 -20.17
CA ALA A 44 2.15 -5.16 -19.15
C ALA A 44 2.73 -5.69 -17.82
N LEU A 45 3.90 -6.33 -17.85
CA LEU A 45 4.52 -7.00 -16.71
C LEU A 45 5.66 -6.20 -16.06
N THR A 46 6.06 -5.09 -16.66
CA THR A 46 7.13 -4.23 -16.15
C THR A 46 6.63 -2.81 -15.93
N ASP A 47 7.19 -2.14 -14.94
CA ASP A 47 7.03 -0.70 -14.79
C ASP A 47 7.81 0.02 -15.88
N PRO A 48 7.19 0.91 -16.67
CA PRO A 48 7.83 1.53 -17.83
C PRO A 48 8.97 2.48 -17.47
N LEU A 49 9.01 2.98 -16.25
CA LEU A 49 9.99 3.97 -15.81
C LEU A 49 11.17 3.34 -15.08
N THR A 50 10.91 2.37 -14.24
CA THR A 50 11.96 1.69 -13.44
C THR A 50 12.46 0.42 -14.10
N LEU A 51 11.70 -0.16 -15.03
CA LEU A 51 11.94 -1.44 -15.73
C LEU A 51 11.92 -2.65 -14.78
N LEU A 52 11.48 -2.47 -13.56
CA LEU A 52 11.27 -3.59 -12.64
C LEU A 52 10.03 -4.38 -13.04
N PRO A 53 10.00 -5.70 -12.82
CA PRO A 53 8.76 -6.45 -12.90
C PRO A 53 7.75 -5.90 -11.88
N ASN A 54 6.52 -5.80 -12.31
CA ASN A 54 5.43 -5.28 -11.50
C ASN A 54 4.65 -6.41 -10.80
N PHE A 55 3.63 -6.05 -10.04
CA PHE A 55 2.78 -7.00 -9.35
C PHE A 55 2.13 -8.03 -10.30
N ARG A 56 1.74 -7.63 -11.52
CA ARG A 56 1.17 -8.55 -12.51
C ARG A 56 2.14 -9.65 -12.93
N ALA A 57 3.44 -9.34 -12.98
CA ALA A 57 4.46 -10.35 -13.26
C ALA A 57 4.53 -11.43 -12.16
N LEU A 58 4.35 -11.02 -10.91
CA LEU A 58 4.28 -11.95 -9.78
C LEU A 58 2.99 -12.80 -9.82
N GLU A 59 1.85 -12.19 -10.13
CA GLU A 59 0.55 -12.88 -10.19
C GLU A 59 0.46 -13.95 -11.28
N GLN A 60 1.26 -13.86 -12.34
CA GLN A 60 1.21 -14.82 -13.44
C GLN A 60 1.69 -16.22 -13.09
N ALA A 61 2.65 -16.35 -12.20
CA ALA A 61 3.24 -17.62 -11.80
C ALA A 61 3.76 -17.57 -10.35
N PRO A 62 2.89 -17.33 -9.36
CA PRO A 62 3.30 -17.19 -7.98
C PRO A 62 3.90 -18.48 -7.42
N GLU A 63 3.48 -19.64 -7.93
CA GLU A 63 3.98 -20.97 -7.55
C GLU A 63 5.50 -21.13 -7.77
N GLN A 64 6.08 -20.37 -8.70
CA GLN A 64 7.53 -20.37 -8.94
C GLN A 64 8.33 -19.79 -7.77
N GLU A 65 7.67 -18.99 -6.93
CA GLU A 65 8.25 -18.34 -5.78
C GLU A 65 7.88 -19.06 -4.46
N ALA A 66 7.28 -20.25 -4.54
CA ALA A 66 6.92 -21.05 -3.38
C ALA A 66 8.12 -21.36 -2.48
N GLY A 67 7.94 -21.26 -1.17
CA GLY A 67 8.98 -21.53 -0.18
C GLY A 67 10.02 -20.43 -0.01
N LYS A 68 9.99 -19.37 -0.84
CA LYS A 68 10.84 -18.20 -0.69
C LYS A 68 10.27 -17.22 0.34
N SER A 69 11.12 -16.32 0.80
CA SER A 69 10.73 -15.24 1.70
C SER A 69 10.35 -13.99 0.91
N PHE A 70 9.13 -13.53 1.12
CA PHE A 70 8.64 -12.27 0.58
C PHE A 70 8.97 -11.17 1.58
N CYS A 71 9.70 -10.16 1.12
CA CYS A 71 10.18 -9.05 1.92
C CYS A 71 9.63 -7.75 1.34
N CYS A 72 8.67 -7.14 2.00
CA CYS A 72 8.15 -5.82 1.63
C CYS A 72 9.09 -4.74 2.19
N LEU A 73 9.62 -3.91 1.32
CA LEU A 73 10.40 -2.72 1.65
C LEU A 73 9.56 -1.48 1.34
N ARG A 74 9.20 -0.73 2.37
CA ARG A 74 8.51 0.56 2.25
C ARG A 74 9.51 1.69 2.26
N ILE A 75 9.35 2.62 1.33
CA ILE A 75 10.13 3.85 1.27
C ILE A 75 9.28 4.96 1.87
N ASP A 76 9.62 5.36 3.10
CA ASP A 76 8.91 6.42 3.80
C ASP A 76 9.18 7.78 3.15
N ASN A 77 8.20 8.68 3.23
CA ASN A 77 8.25 10.03 2.64
C ASN A 77 8.36 10.11 1.11
N LEU A 78 8.45 9.00 0.38
CA LEU A 78 8.63 9.02 -1.09
C LEU A 78 7.45 9.70 -1.79
N GLU A 79 6.21 9.45 -1.35
CA GLU A 79 5.04 10.09 -1.93
C GLU A 79 4.97 11.59 -1.64
N PHE A 80 5.28 11.97 -0.39
CA PHE A 80 5.34 13.37 0.00
C PHE A 80 6.39 14.12 -0.84
N MET A 81 7.60 13.59 -0.94
CA MET A 81 8.67 14.17 -1.73
C MET A 81 8.34 14.20 -3.24
N SER A 82 7.68 13.14 -3.75
CA SER A 82 7.24 13.07 -5.15
C SER A 82 6.23 14.16 -5.51
N ARG A 83 5.34 14.51 -4.60
CA ARG A 83 4.41 15.65 -4.79
C ARG A 83 5.15 16.99 -4.86
N HIS A 84 6.26 17.11 -4.17
CA HIS A 84 7.06 18.35 -4.11
C HIS A 84 8.06 18.46 -5.26
N TYR A 85 8.80 17.40 -5.56
CA TYR A 85 9.90 17.39 -6.56
C TYR A 85 9.51 16.75 -7.91
N GLY A 86 8.34 16.14 -7.99
CA GLY A 86 7.80 15.53 -9.22
C GLY A 86 8.14 14.05 -9.42
N LEU A 87 7.55 13.49 -10.46
CA LEU A 87 7.61 12.05 -10.76
C LEU A 87 9.04 11.57 -11.07
N MET A 88 9.84 12.37 -11.74
CA MET A 88 11.21 11.97 -12.11
C MET A 88 12.13 11.82 -10.90
N MET A 89 11.92 12.59 -9.84
CA MET A 89 12.60 12.40 -8.57
C MET A 89 12.25 11.03 -7.97
N ARG A 90 10.97 10.66 -7.96
CA ARG A 90 10.52 9.34 -7.50
C ARG A 90 11.21 8.20 -8.24
N VAL A 91 11.24 8.26 -9.58
CA VAL A 91 11.93 7.28 -10.43
C VAL A 91 13.42 7.20 -10.10
N HIS A 92 14.07 8.35 -9.91
CA HIS A 92 15.48 8.42 -9.54
C HIS A 92 15.74 7.74 -8.19
N CYS A 93 14.90 7.99 -7.18
CA CYS A 93 15.02 7.37 -5.86
C CYS A 93 14.86 5.84 -5.95
N ILE A 94 13.82 5.34 -6.62
CA ILE A 94 13.61 3.91 -6.80
C ILE A 94 14.79 3.27 -7.53
N ARG A 95 15.28 3.86 -8.61
CA ARG A 95 16.45 3.36 -9.33
C ARG A 95 17.72 3.36 -8.47
N SER A 96 17.91 4.37 -7.64
CA SER A 96 19.05 4.43 -6.71
C SER A 96 18.98 3.32 -5.67
N ILE A 97 17.80 3.08 -5.10
CA ILE A 97 17.55 1.97 -4.16
C ILE A 97 17.82 0.63 -4.84
N CYS A 98 17.33 0.41 -6.05
CA CYS A 98 17.56 -0.82 -6.81
C CYS A 98 19.04 -1.06 -7.09
N ARG A 99 19.80 -0.02 -7.47
CA ARG A 99 21.25 -0.12 -7.66
C ARG A 99 21.99 -0.53 -6.39
N THR A 100 21.46 -0.17 -5.23
CA THR A 100 22.04 -0.55 -3.94
C THR A 100 21.67 -1.99 -3.57
N LEU A 101 20.45 -2.42 -3.85
CA LEU A 101 19.93 -3.73 -3.44
C LEU A 101 20.35 -4.88 -4.37
N LEU A 102 20.32 -4.66 -5.69
CA LEU A 102 20.59 -5.72 -6.68
C LEU A 102 21.92 -6.44 -6.47
N PRO A 103 23.06 -5.75 -6.15
CA PRO A 103 24.32 -6.43 -5.88
C PRO A 103 24.35 -7.30 -4.62
N LEU A 104 23.36 -7.11 -3.72
CA LEU A 104 23.22 -7.87 -2.46
C LEU A 104 22.30 -9.10 -2.63
N MET A 105 21.67 -9.24 -3.80
CA MET A 105 20.74 -10.33 -4.12
C MET A 105 21.47 -11.44 -4.89
N GLN A 106 20.94 -12.66 -4.77
CA GLN A 106 21.40 -13.84 -5.50
C GLN A 106 20.72 -13.96 -6.86
N GLU A 107 21.26 -14.77 -7.77
CA GLU A 107 20.72 -14.93 -9.14
C GLU A 107 19.28 -15.44 -9.20
N ASN A 108 18.85 -16.25 -8.21
CA ASN A 108 17.51 -16.80 -8.13
C ASN A 108 16.52 -15.91 -7.33
N GLU A 109 16.97 -14.76 -6.88
CA GLU A 109 16.16 -13.78 -6.16
C GLU A 109 15.66 -12.70 -7.10
N LYS A 110 14.52 -12.12 -6.78
CA LYS A 110 13.85 -11.15 -7.64
C LYS A 110 13.42 -9.92 -6.86
N LEU A 111 13.37 -8.80 -7.58
CA LEU A 111 12.89 -7.52 -7.07
C LEU A 111 11.70 -7.08 -7.91
N TYR A 112 10.56 -6.83 -7.28
CA TYR A 112 9.33 -6.37 -7.90
C TYR A 112 8.97 -4.97 -7.41
N GLN A 113 8.38 -4.18 -8.28
CA GLN A 113 7.75 -2.92 -7.89
C GLN A 113 6.29 -3.16 -7.56
N LEU A 114 5.92 -2.85 -6.33
CA LEU A 114 4.53 -2.83 -5.89
C LEU A 114 3.90 -1.45 -6.11
N PRO A 115 2.56 -1.35 -6.12
CA PRO A 115 1.88 -0.06 -6.12
C PRO A 115 2.30 0.81 -4.93
N GLY A 116 2.30 2.12 -5.13
CA GLY A 116 2.68 3.05 -4.07
C GLY A 116 4.20 3.18 -3.89
N SER A 117 4.65 3.23 -2.65
CA SER A 117 6.05 3.48 -2.27
C SER A 117 6.76 2.22 -1.77
N GLU A 118 6.44 1.07 -2.36
CA GLU A 118 6.90 -0.24 -1.88
C GLU A 118 7.62 -1.04 -2.96
N LEU A 119 8.61 -1.79 -2.53
CA LEU A 119 9.31 -2.79 -3.32
C LEU A 119 9.15 -4.15 -2.64
N LEU A 120 9.02 -5.21 -3.44
CA LEU A 120 9.01 -6.58 -2.95
C LEU A 120 10.30 -7.27 -3.37
N LEU A 121 11.08 -7.71 -2.38
CA LEU A 121 12.22 -8.58 -2.57
C LEU A 121 11.76 -10.02 -2.31
N VAL A 122 12.04 -10.90 -3.24
CA VAL A 122 11.82 -12.34 -3.10
C VAL A 122 13.17 -12.99 -2.85
N LEU A 123 13.44 -13.31 -1.58
CA LEU A 123 14.73 -13.80 -1.11
C LEU A 123 14.70 -15.30 -0.85
N SER A 124 15.85 -15.95 -1.02
CA SER A 124 16.03 -17.38 -0.78
C SER A 124 16.95 -17.60 0.43
N GLY A 125 16.76 -18.74 1.10
CA GLY A 125 17.62 -19.18 2.21
C GLY A 125 17.07 -18.91 3.60
N PRO A 126 17.77 -19.37 4.65
CA PRO A 126 17.25 -19.36 6.02
C PRO A 126 17.47 -18.02 6.75
N GLU A 127 18.43 -17.21 6.34
CA GLU A 127 18.84 -15.98 7.06
C GLU A 127 18.18 -14.72 6.51
N THR A 128 16.91 -14.80 6.16
CA THR A 128 16.19 -13.68 5.51
C THR A 128 16.17 -12.42 6.35
N GLU A 129 15.89 -12.53 7.65
CA GLU A 129 15.79 -11.38 8.54
C GLU A 129 17.09 -10.62 8.66
N GLY A 130 18.19 -11.32 8.91
CA GLY A 130 19.53 -10.72 9.01
C GLY A 130 19.97 -10.04 7.71
N ARG A 131 19.71 -10.68 6.57
CA ARG A 131 20.01 -10.12 5.23
C ARG A 131 19.16 -8.89 4.95
N LEU A 132 17.87 -8.96 5.22
CA LEU A 132 16.96 -7.82 5.00
C LEU A 132 17.33 -6.65 5.91
N GLN A 133 17.65 -6.90 7.19
CA GLN A 133 18.11 -5.86 8.11
C GLN A 133 19.42 -5.22 7.62
N HIS A 134 20.35 -6.02 7.11
CA HIS A 134 21.58 -5.52 6.52
C HIS A 134 21.34 -4.62 5.31
N MET A 135 20.43 -5.02 4.41
CA MET A 135 20.00 -4.22 3.26
C MET A 135 19.40 -2.87 3.68
N VAL A 136 18.49 -2.90 4.67
CA VAL A 136 17.89 -1.69 5.23
C VAL A 136 18.93 -0.77 5.87
N ASN A 137 19.90 -1.32 6.60
CA ASN A 137 20.99 -0.54 7.22
C ASN A 137 21.85 0.13 6.16
N ILE A 138 22.16 -0.57 5.05
CA ILE A 138 22.89 0.02 3.93
C ILE A 138 22.11 1.17 3.29
N LEU A 139 20.81 1.01 3.08
CA LEU A 139 19.96 2.06 2.54
C LEU A 139 19.91 3.28 3.46
N ASN A 140 19.75 3.08 4.77
CA ASN A 140 19.73 4.15 5.75
C ASN A 140 21.09 4.87 5.89
N SER A 141 22.20 4.20 5.58
CA SER A 141 23.54 4.81 5.62
C SER A 141 23.85 5.66 4.38
N ARG A 142 23.02 5.59 3.34
CA ARG A 142 23.25 6.28 2.06
C ARG A 142 22.20 7.35 1.83
N GLN A 143 22.67 8.56 1.57
CA GLN A 143 21.80 9.65 1.17
C GLN A 143 21.57 9.62 -0.35
N ILE A 144 20.34 9.81 -0.78
CA ILE A 144 19.98 9.95 -2.19
C ILE A 144 20.02 11.44 -2.54
N HIS A 145 20.71 11.80 -3.62
CA HIS A 145 20.82 13.19 -4.06
C HIS A 145 19.95 13.44 -5.31
N TRP A 146 19.21 14.51 -5.28
CA TRP A 146 18.41 15.01 -6.38
C TRP A 146 18.70 16.50 -6.60
N ASN A 147 19.19 16.88 -7.79
CA ASN A 147 19.53 18.27 -8.12
C ASN A 147 20.36 18.96 -7.03
N ASN A 148 21.44 18.33 -6.59
CA ASN A 148 22.35 18.78 -5.51
C ASN A 148 21.70 18.87 -4.11
N THR A 149 20.46 18.40 -3.93
CA THR A 149 19.80 18.31 -2.63
C THR A 149 19.87 16.89 -2.13
N GLY A 150 20.36 16.69 -0.90
CA GLY A 150 20.28 15.41 -0.21
C GLY A 150 18.86 15.15 0.27
N LEU A 151 18.32 13.99 -0.09
CA LEU A 151 16.99 13.56 0.31
C LEU A 151 17.12 12.56 1.46
N ASP A 152 16.46 12.85 2.57
CA ASP A 152 16.35 11.94 3.70
C ASP A 152 15.17 11.00 3.48
N MET A 153 15.47 9.75 3.15
CA MET A 153 14.51 8.68 3.02
C MET A 153 14.52 7.81 4.26
N GLY A 154 13.34 7.52 4.81
CA GLY A 154 13.16 6.47 5.78
C GLY A 154 12.83 5.15 5.10
N TYR A 155 13.20 4.04 5.72
CA TYR A 155 12.91 2.70 5.20
C TYR A 155 12.32 1.84 6.31
N GLY A 156 11.24 1.14 5.97
CA GLY A 156 10.68 0.10 6.80
C GLY A 156 10.62 -1.20 6.02
N ALA A 157 10.81 -2.33 6.66
CA ALA A 157 10.75 -3.62 6.00
C ALA A 157 10.12 -4.69 6.88
N ALA A 158 9.41 -5.60 6.23
CA ALA A 158 8.84 -6.78 6.85
C ALA A 158 8.97 -7.99 5.94
N TRP A 159 9.03 -9.17 6.50
CA TRP A 159 9.15 -10.39 5.73
C TRP A 159 8.28 -11.52 6.26
N GLY A 160 7.93 -12.43 5.37
CA GLY A 160 7.19 -13.66 5.66
C GLY A 160 7.41 -14.70 4.59
N ARG A 161 7.15 -15.95 4.90
CA ARG A 161 7.28 -17.04 3.94
C ARG A 161 6.04 -17.17 3.09
N PHE A 162 6.25 -17.36 1.78
CA PHE A 162 5.18 -17.57 0.82
C PHE A 162 5.03 -19.07 0.53
N ASP A 163 3.80 -19.57 0.59
CA ASP A 163 3.46 -20.98 0.36
C ASP A 163 3.32 -21.36 -1.13
N GLY A 164 3.29 -20.36 -2.03
CA GLY A 164 3.09 -20.57 -3.47
C GLY A 164 1.63 -20.57 -3.91
N ASN A 165 0.68 -20.38 -3.00
CA ASN A 165 -0.73 -20.38 -3.34
C ASN A 165 -1.18 -18.98 -3.80
N GLN A 166 -1.87 -18.93 -4.94
CA GLN A 166 -2.45 -17.70 -5.50
C GLN A 166 -3.39 -16.99 -4.53
N GLU A 167 -4.17 -17.75 -3.76
CA GLU A 167 -5.17 -17.19 -2.85
C GLU A 167 -4.55 -16.50 -1.63
N THR A 168 -3.36 -16.95 -1.20
CA THR A 168 -2.63 -16.38 -0.05
C THR A 168 -1.75 -15.20 -0.44
N LEU A 169 -1.48 -14.99 -1.73
CA LEU A 169 -0.56 -13.96 -2.22
C LEU A 169 -0.97 -12.56 -1.81
N GLN A 170 -2.20 -12.14 -2.14
CA GLN A 170 -2.66 -10.79 -1.83
C GLN A 170 -2.82 -10.53 -0.34
N PRO A 171 -3.40 -11.45 0.47
CA PRO A 171 -3.40 -11.32 1.93
C PRO A 171 -2.01 -11.18 2.53
N LEU A 172 -1.05 -11.99 2.09
CA LEU A 172 0.33 -11.93 2.55
C LEU A 172 0.96 -10.55 2.25
N LEU A 173 0.82 -10.06 1.02
CA LEU A 173 1.37 -8.76 0.63
C LEU A 173 0.73 -7.62 1.43
N GLY A 174 -0.58 -7.66 1.70
CA GLY A 174 -1.26 -6.68 2.53
C GLY A 174 -0.73 -6.67 3.97
N GLN A 175 -0.50 -7.85 4.56
CA GLN A 175 0.08 -7.97 5.90
C GLN A 175 1.52 -7.47 5.96
N LEU A 176 2.34 -7.82 4.96
CA LEU A 176 3.72 -7.35 4.88
C LEU A 176 3.82 -5.84 4.66
N SER A 177 2.94 -5.26 3.85
CA SER A 177 2.86 -3.81 3.64
C SER A 177 2.55 -3.08 4.95
N TRP A 178 1.57 -3.57 5.70
CA TRP A 178 1.23 -3.01 7.01
C TRP A 178 2.38 -3.12 8.02
N LEU A 179 3.03 -4.29 8.10
CA LEU A 179 4.19 -4.49 8.98
C LEU A 179 5.38 -3.61 8.56
N ALA A 180 5.63 -3.45 7.27
CA ALA A 180 6.67 -2.56 6.76
C ALA A 180 6.43 -1.10 7.15
N GLU A 181 5.18 -0.65 7.16
CA GLU A 181 4.80 0.66 7.66
C GLU A 181 5.10 0.81 9.16
N GLN A 182 4.76 -0.19 9.98
CA GLN A 182 5.11 -0.20 11.41
C GLN A 182 6.63 -0.20 11.63
N SER A 183 7.37 -0.94 10.78
CA SER A 183 8.83 -0.99 10.81
C SER A 183 9.49 0.38 10.61
N CYS A 184 8.90 1.27 9.81
CA CYS A 184 9.41 2.64 9.64
C CYS A 184 9.54 3.39 10.98
N ALA A 185 8.57 3.21 11.89
CA ALA A 185 8.58 3.85 13.20
C ALA A 185 9.57 3.21 14.19
N HIS A 186 9.84 1.92 14.04
CA HIS A 186 10.66 1.14 14.96
C HIS A 186 12.12 0.98 14.52
N HIS A 187 12.46 1.34 13.30
CA HIS A 187 13.80 1.24 12.69
C HIS A 187 14.41 -0.16 12.67
N HIS A 188 13.59 -1.21 12.73
CA HIS A 188 14.04 -2.58 12.56
C HIS A 188 13.04 -3.40 11.73
N VAL A 189 13.54 -4.44 11.08
CA VAL A 189 12.76 -5.36 10.26
C VAL A 189 11.79 -6.15 11.14
N LEU A 190 10.56 -6.31 10.67
CA LEU A 190 9.53 -7.10 11.33
C LEU A 190 9.30 -8.42 10.57
N ALA A 191 9.15 -9.50 11.31
CA ALA A 191 8.78 -10.80 10.75
C ALA A 191 7.28 -11.02 10.89
N LEU A 192 6.67 -11.58 9.84
CA LEU A 192 5.33 -12.14 9.95
C LEU A 192 5.44 -13.50 10.63
N ASP A 193 5.08 -13.57 11.89
CA ASP A 193 5.07 -14.84 12.62
C ASP A 193 3.93 -15.72 12.12
N SER A 194 4.27 -16.94 11.68
CA SER A 194 3.30 -17.94 11.21
C SER A 194 2.30 -18.41 12.28
N ARG A 195 2.50 -18.00 13.53
CA ARG A 195 1.57 -18.23 14.64
C ARG A 195 0.50 -17.15 14.78
N GLU A 196 0.66 -16.03 14.12
CA GLU A 196 -0.32 -14.94 14.12
C GLU A 196 -1.24 -14.99 12.90
N GLU A 197 -2.12 -15.99 12.85
CA GLU A 197 -3.45 -15.86 12.21
C GLU A 197 -4.21 -14.61 12.73
N MET A 198 -3.65 -13.95 13.75
CA MET A 198 -4.17 -12.76 14.39
C MET A 198 -4.11 -11.50 13.53
N VAL A 199 -3.15 -11.36 12.60
CA VAL A 199 -2.99 -10.09 11.85
C VAL A 199 -4.09 -9.93 10.80
N SER A 200 -4.47 -10.99 10.10
CA SER A 200 -5.64 -10.98 9.20
C SER A 200 -6.92 -10.67 9.99
N GLY A 201 -7.08 -11.27 11.16
CA GLY A 201 -8.19 -10.99 12.06
C GLY A 201 -8.16 -9.57 12.64
N GLN A 202 -6.99 -9.01 12.93
CA GLN A 202 -6.87 -7.63 13.42
C GLN A 202 -7.18 -6.60 12.34
N THR A 203 -6.65 -6.76 11.13
CA THR A 203 -6.96 -5.85 10.01
C THR A 203 -8.45 -5.87 9.67
N THR A 204 -9.06 -7.06 9.61
CA THR A 204 -10.50 -7.19 9.40
C THR A 204 -11.29 -6.57 10.57
N LYS A 205 -10.87 -6.79 11.82
CA LYS A 205 -11.48 -6.17 13.01
C LYS A 205 -11.32 -4.66 12.99
N GLN A 206 -10.17 -4.12 12.60
CA GLN A 206 -9.95 -2.68 12.47
C GLN A 206 -10.81 -2.05 11.40
N VAL A 207 -10.97 -2.70 10.23
CA VAL A 207 -11.86 -2.23 9.16
C VAL A 207 -13.32 -2.25 9.62
N LEU A 208 -13.76 -3.32 10.28
CA LEU A 208 -15.10 -3.40 10.86
C LEU A 208 -15.32 -2.34 11.94
N LEU A 209 -14.32 -2.13 12.81
CA LEU A 209 -14.38 -1.12 13.85
C LEU A 209 -14.41 0.30 13.26
N LEU A 210 -13.63 0.58 12.22
CA LEU A 210 -13.68 1.84 11.49
C LEU A 210 -15.04 2.09 10.86
N ASN A 211 -15.66 1.08 10.25
CA ASN A 211 -17.00 1.18 9.70
C ASN A 211 -18.04 1.45 10.80
N THR A 212 -17.92 0.80 11.95
CA THR A 212 -18.74 1.07 13.12
C THR A 212 -18.59 2.51 13.61
N ILE A 213 -17.35 3.02 13.71
CA ILE A 213 -17.07 4.41 14.09
C ILE A 213 -17.69 5.39 13.09
N ARG A 214 -17.48 5.16 11.78
CA ARG A 214 -18.08 6.01 10.72
C ARG A 214 -19.60 6.02 10.80
N THR A 215 -20.22 4.86 10.96
CA THR A 215 -21.67 4.75 11.10
C THR A 215 -22.17 5.49 12.34
N ALA A 216 -21.52 5.34 13.48
CA ALA A 216 -21.87 6.06 14.71
C ALA A 216 -21.76 7.58 14.54
N LEU A 217 -20.70 8.06 13.86
CA LEU A 217 -20.55 9.48 13.52
C LEU A 217 -21.61 9.95 12.51
N ASP A 218 -21.99 9.15 11.52
CA ASP A 218 -23.02 9.48 10.52
C ASP A 218 -24.41 9.58 11.15
N GLN A 219 -24.70 8.73 12.13
CA GLN A 219 -25.98 8.68 12.85
C GLN A 219 -26.05 9.70 14.01
N GLY A 220 -24.90 10.30 14.36
CA GLY A 220 -24.84 11.22 15.50
C GLY A 220 -24.91 10.50 16.86
N ASP A 221 -24.53 9.23 16.91
CA ASP A 221 -24.52 8.39 18.11
C ASP A 221 -23.32 8.70 19.02
N LEU A 222 -23.16 9.99 19.33
CA LEU A 222 -22.15 10.53 20.22
C LEU A 222 -22.77 10.81 21.59
N LEU A 223 -22.17 10.24 22.63
CA LEU A 223 -22.54 10.49 24.03
C LEU A 223 -21.47 11.36 24.67
N LEU A 224 -21.89 12.40 25.38
CA LEU A 224 -21.01 13.27 26.15
C LEU A 224 -21.20 12.99 27.64
N TYR A 225 -20.10 12.76 28.32
CA TYR A 225 -20.03 12.61 29.77
C TYR A 225 -19.30 13.82 30.33
N ALA A 226 -19.74 14.33 31.44
CA ALA A 226 -19.07 15.40 32.18
C ALA A 226 -18.37 14.82 33.41
N GLN A 227 -17.06 14.99 33.50
CA GLN A 227 -16.27 14.62 34.70
C GLN A 227 -15.89 15.86 35.48
N PRO A 228 -16.38 16.04 36.72
CA PRO A 228 -16.05 17.20 37.51
C PRO A 228 -14.60 17.15 37.98
N ILE A 229 -13.86 18.22 37.71
CA ILE A 229 -12.50 18.45 38.23
C ILE A 229 -12.58 19.63 39.16
N ARG A 230 -12.29 19.41 40.47
CA ARG A 230 -12.40 20.39 41.51
C ARG A 230 -11.09 20.52 42.29
N ASN A 231 -10.71 21.75 42.69
CA ASN A 231 -9.63 21.99 43.63
C ASN A 231 -10.10 21.76 45.08
N LYS A 232 -9.20 21.93 46.01
CA LYS A 232 -9.51 21.77 47.45
C LYS A 232 -10.54 22.77 47.98
N GLU A 233 -10.72 23.88 47.26
CA GLU A 233 -11.66 24.98 47.59
C GLU A 233 -13.03 24.77 46.89
N GLY A 234 -13.20 23.68 46.12
CA GLY A 234 -14.44 23.34 45.42
C GLY A 234 -14.63 24.05 44.10
N GLU A 235 -13.66 24.86 43.65
CA GLU A 235 -13.67 25.51 42.35
C GLU A 235 -13.11 24.57 41.28
N GLY A 236 -13.61 24.70 40.06
CA GLY A 236 -13.11 23.90 38.95
C GLY A 236 -13.97 23.98 37.69
N TYR A 237 -13.90 22.95 36.92
CA TYR A 237 -14.62 22.80 35.65
C TYR A 237 -15.05 21.34 35.43
N ASP A 238 -15.87 21.13 34.47
CA ASP A 238 -16.29 19.78 34.03
C ASP A 238 -15.61 19.43 32.71
N GLU A 239 -14.82 18.38 32.71
CA GLU A 239 -14.18 17.87 31.48
C GLU A 239 -15.18 17.04 30.70
N ILE A 240 -15.35 17.38 29.44
CA ILE A 240 -16.25 16.65 28.51
C ILE A 240 -15.51 15.49 27.89
N LEU A 241 -16.02 14.31 28.14
CA LEU A 241 -15.51 13.03 27.66
C LEU A 241 -16.49 12.41 26.68
N ALA A 242 -16.06 12.19 25.45
CA ALA A 242 -16.87 11.58 24.41
C ALA A 242 -16.89 10.05 24.51
N ARG A 243 -18.01 9.46 24.12
CA ARG A 243 -18.19 8.03 23.90
C ARG A 243 -18.98 7.84 22.61
N LEU A 244 -18.74 6.76 21.88
CA LEU A 244 -19.53 6.40 20.72
C LEU A 244 -20.47 5.24 21.07
N LYS A 245 -21.74 5.43 20.76
CA LYS A 245 -22.75 4.38 20.90
C LYS A 245 -22.80 3.57 19.60
N TYR A 246 -22.92 2.26 19.72
CA TYR A 246 -23.08 1.34 18.59
C TYR A 246 -23.90 0.12 19.04
N ASP A 247 -24.33 -0.74 18.12
CA ASP A 247 -25.19 -1.90 18.43
C ASP A 247 -24.61 -2.85 19.48
N GLY A 248 -23.28 -2.89 19.62
CA GLY A 248 -22.56 -3.68 20.63
C GLY A 248 -22.39 -2.99 21.99
N GLY A 249 -22.89 -1.76 22.17
CA GLY A 249 -22.78 -1.00 23.43
C GLY A 249 -22.14 0.39 23.30
N ILE A 250 -21.28 0.75 24.24
CA ILE A 250 -20.60 2.05 24.29
C ILE A 250 -19.11 1.84 24.11
N MET A 251 -18.52 2.54 23.14
CA MET A 251 -17.09 2.51 22.85
C MET A 251 -16.36 3.66 23.55
N THR A 252 -15.25 3.32 24.19
CA THR A 252 -14.39 4.25 24.92
C THR A 252 -13.31 4.88 24.02
N PRO A 253 -12.76 6.07 24.37
CA PRO A 253 -11.82 6.83 23.54
C PRO A 253 -10.56 6.05 23.17
N ASP A 254 -10.03 5.23 24.06
CA ASP A 254 -8.85 4.39 23.82
C ASP A 254 -8.99 3.46 22.62
N LYS A 255 -10.23 3.06 22.28
CA LYS A 255 -10.54 2.18 21.15
C LYS A 255 -10.76 2.94 19.85
N PHE A 256 -11.35 4.13 19.86
CA PHE A 256 -11.71 4.83 18.63
C PHE A 256 -10.79 6.01 18.27
N LEU A 257 -10.18 6.72 19.25
CA LEU A 257 -9.33 7.87 18.93
C LEU A 257 -8.14 7.54 18.03
N PRO A 258 -7.42 6.42 18.23
CA PRO A 258 -6.32 6.07 17.32
C PRO A 258 -6.78 5.90 15.86
N LEU A 259 -7.94 5.27 15.66
CA LEU A 259 -8.51 5.08 14.32
C LEU A 259 -9.03 6.39 13.72
N ILE A 260 -9.66 7.26 14.53
CA ILE A 260 -10.08 8.59 14.09
C ILE A 260 -8.88 9.41 13.60
N ALA A 261 -7.76 9.38 14.32
CA ALA A 261 -6.53 10.06 13.91
C ALA A 261 -5.94 9.45 12.63
N GLN A 262 -5.83 8.13 12.58
CA GLN A 262 -5.24 7.39 11.45
C GLN A 262 -6.04 7.61 10.13
N PHE A 263 -7.36 7.71 10.22
CA PHE A 263 -8.24 7.83 9.05
C PHE A 263 -8.76 9.24 8.78
N ASN A 264 -8.08 10.27 9.33
CA ASN A 264 -8.39 11.69 9.10
C ASN A 264 -9.83 12.10 9.45
N LEU A 265 -10.39 11.50 10.50
CA LEU A 265 -11.73 11.81 10.99
C LEU A 265 -11.73 12.83 12.15
N SER A 266 -10.57 13.35 12.54
CA SER A 266 -10.37 14.20 13.73
C SER A 266 -11.25 15.46 13.71
N ALA A 267 -11.17 16.24 12.63
CA ALA A 267 -11.96 17.46 12.51
C ALA A 267 -13.47 17.19 12.54
N ARG A 268 -13.92 16.13 11.89
CA ARG A 268 -15.32 15.73 11.90
C ARG A 268 -15.79 15.31 13.29
N PHE A 269 -14.97 14.53 14.01
CA PHE A 269 -15.28 14.10 15.38
C PHE A 269 -15.36 15.29 16.32
N ASP A 270 -14.36 16.17 16.31
CA ASP A 270 -14.32 17.34 17.19
C ASP A 270 -15.47 18.31 16.92
N LEU A 271 -15.85 18.52 15.65
CA LEU A 271 -17.03 19.31 15.29
C LEU A 271 -18.31 18.73 15.88
N GLN A 272 -18.50 17.41 15.81
CA GLN A 272 -19.69 16.76 16.39
C GLN A 272 -19.72 16.83 17.91
N VAL A 273 -18.55 16.73 18.57
CA VAL A 273 -18.45 16.93 20.04
C VAL A 273 -18.89 18.35 20.39
N LEU A 274 -18.35 19.36 19.70
CA LEU A 274 -18.69 20.77 19.94
C LEU A 274 -20.16 21.06 19.64
N GLU A 275 -20.68 20.58 18.50
CA GLU A 275 -22.09 20.77 18.16
C GLU A 275 -23.03 20.14 19.20
N SER A 276 -22.72 18.94 19.66
CA SER A 276 -23.53 18.23 20.66
C SER A 276 -23.51 18.98 22.00
N LEU A 277 -22.34 19.49 22.43
CA LEU A 277 -22.23 20.29 23.63
C LEU A 277 -22.99 21.63 23.51
N LEU A 278 -22.85 22.31 22.39
CA LEU A 278 -23.55 23.59 22.15
C LEU A 278 -25.07 23.41 22.09
N LYS A 279 -25.56 22.35 21.44
CA LYS A 279 -27.00 22.00 21.44
C LYS A 279 -27.52 21.74 22.86
N TRP A 280 -26.74 21.02 23.68
CA TRP A 280 -27.10 20.77 25.05
C TRP A 280 -27.14 22.08 25.88
N LEU A 281 -26.14 22.95 25.75
CA LEU A 281 -26.09 24.26 26.40
C LEU A 281 -27.25 25.18 26.03
N ALA A 282 -27.66 25.14 24.75
CA ALA A 282 -28.79 25.93 24.26
C ALA A 282 -30.12 25.53 24.92
N THR A 283 -30.27 24.24 25.29
CA THR A 283 -31.46 23.73 25.99
C THR A 283 -31.37 23.76 27.49
N HIS A 284 -30.17 23.96 28.02
CA HIS A 284 -29.89 24.04 29.49
C HIS A 284 -29.19 25.34 29.81
N PRO A 285 -29.93 26.46 29.84
CA PRO A 285 -29.31 27.76 30.09
C PRO A 285 -28.69 27.77 31.49
N CYS A 286 -27.41 28.10 31.56
CA CYS A 286 -26.65 28.21 32.78
C CYS A 286 -26.69 29.66 33.26
N ASP A 287 -26.83 29.86 34.57
CA ASP A 287 -26.65 31.18 35.17
C ASP A 287 -25.24 31.73 34.95
N LYS A 288 -25.01 33.04 35.14
CA LYS A 288 -23.69 33.67 34.94
C LYS A 288 -22.54 33.04 35.77
N LYS A 289 -22.87 32.22 36.74
CA LYS A 289 -21.96 31.41 37.57
C LYS A 289 -22.03 29.90 37.24
N GLY A 290 -22.59 29.54 36.07
CA GLY A 290 -22.76 28.17 35.63
C GLY A 290 -21.46 27.38 35.44
N PRO A 291 -21.57 26.07 35.25
CA PRO A 291 -20.41 25.20 35.11
C PRO A 291 -19.52 25.62 33.94
N ARG A 292 -18.19 25.59 34.16
CA ARG A 292 -17.19 25.75 33.11
C ARG A 292 -16.92 24.39 32.50
N PHE A 293 -16.88 24.32 31.19
CA PHE A 293 -16.59 23.09 30.47
C PHE A 293 -15.23 23.15 29.79
N SER A 294 -14.49 22.06 29.85
CA SER A 294 -13.26 21.83 29.09
C SER A 294 -13.52 20.73 28.05
N VAL A 295 -13.13 20.99 26.80
CA VAL A 295 -13.23 20.02 25.69
C VAL A 295 -11.84 19.80 25.13
N ASN A 296 -11.43 18.53 25.04
CA ASN A 296 -10.17 18.16 24.40
C ASN A 296 -10.38 18.06 22.90
N LEU A 297 -9.58 18.78 22.12
CA LEU A 297 -9.54 18.71 20.67
C LEU A 297 -8.35 17.86 20.21
N MET A 298 -8.53 17.16 19.10
CA MET A 298 -7.45 16.37 18.53
C MET A 298 -6.39 17.27 17.86
N PRO A 299 -5.09 16.94 17.93
CA PRO A 299 -4.01 17.80 17.42
C PRO A 299 -4.13 18.14 15.93
N LEU A 300 -4.77 17.29 15.13
CA LEU A 300 -4.96 17.49 13.68
C LEU A 300 -6.17 18.39 13.34
N THR A 301 -6.93 18.84 14.34
CA THR A 301 -8.09 19.74 14.16
C THR A 301 -7.67 21.21 14.24
N LEU A 302 -6.57 21.49 14.87
CA LEU A 302 -5.96 22.81 15.03
C LEU A 302 -4.93 23.07 13.94
#